data_e8ed1a299673e25529a2aefaa62201ba
#
_entry.id   e8ed1a299673e25529a2aefaa62201ba
#
_cell.length_a   1.000
_cell.length_b   1.000
_cell.length_c   1.000
_cell.angle_alpha   90.00
_cell.angle_beta   90.00
_cell.angle_gamma   90.00
#
_symmetry.space_group_name_H-M   'P 1'
#
loop_
_entity.id
_entity.type
_entity.pdbx_description
1 polymer ?
#
loop_
_entity_poly.entity_id
_entity_poly.type
_entity_poly.pdbx_seq_one_letter_code
_entity_poly.pdbx_strand_id
1 'polypeptide(L)'
;MGDASPWGMKFAGAASTHRDKETDMDTRQIEELRPTQMTHGAREVREKARQYRSLSNHDLKMAIAEKPIPVVCGPNGIPFAIDHHHVAAALWQVGVRAVPVVLVRDLSSYTWASFWLSMENQRWTFPYDAQGVRRPFAELAEHVWEMKDDEYRSLAAAVRDAGGYEKTSVPLEEFRWADFFRATLPRPDSDEKFTALLKEALKLARSDSALGLPGYLGRTD
;
A
#
# COMPACT_ATOMS: atom_id res chain seq x y z
N MET A 1 -48.74 -9.62 -7.20
CA MET A 1 -47.70 -9.99 -8.18
C MET A 1 -46.34 -9.74 -7.50
N GLY A 2 -45.77 -10.80 -6.98
CA GLY A 2 -44.54 -10.72 -6.18
C GLY A 2 -43.34 -10.84 -7.06
N ASP A 3 -42.40 -9.97 -6.81
CA ASP A 3 -41.07 -9.99 -7.43
C ASP A 3 -40.14 -10.81 -6.54
N ALA A 4 -39.65 -11.91 -7.07
CA ALA A 4 -38.77 -12.85 -6.36
C ALA A 4 -37.32 -12.52 -6.72
N SER A 5 -36.57 -12.02 -5.73
CA SER A 5 -35.11 -11.86 -5.82
C SER A 5 -34.40 -13.23 -5.82
N PRO A 6 -33.41 -13.48 -6.70
CA PRO A 6 -32.81 -14.82 -6.91
C PRO A 6 -31.79 -15.28 -5.86
N TRP A 7 -31.55 -14.53 -4.78
CA TRP A 7 -30.55 -14.89 -3.77
C TRP A 7 -31.14 -14.87 -2.35
N GLY A 8 -32.07 -15.82 -2.10
CA GLY A 8 -32.70 -16.03 -0.80
C GLY A 8 -31.71 -16.65 0.23
N MET A 9 -30.98 -15.85 1.00
CA MET A 9 -30.38 -16.28 2.25
C MET A 9 -31.06 -15.56 3.41
N LYS A 10 -31.90 -16.31 4.16
CA LYS A 10 -32.43 -15.86 5.44
C LYS A 10 -31.32 -15.94 6.49
N PHE A 11 -30.91 -14.81 7.04
CA PHE A 11 -30.10 -14.77 8.25
C PHE A 11 -31.01 -14.99 9.46
N ALA A 12 -30.83 -16.13 10.13
CA ALA A 12 -31.46 -16.38 11.44
C ALA A 12 -30.75 -15.50 12.48
N GLY A 13 -31.51 -14.68 13.18
CA GLY A 13 -31.02 -13.82 14.24
C GLY A 13 -30.55 -14.64 15.43
N ALA A 14 -29.28 -14.51 15.79
CA ALA A 14 -28.76 -14.83 17.11
C ALA A 14 -28.53 -13.50 17.83
N ALA A 15 -29.29 -13.25 18.89
CA ALA A 15 -29.06 -12.17 19.82
C ALA A 15 -27.73 -12.39 20.52
N SER A 16 -26.72 -11.63 20.17
CA SER A 16 -25.44 -11.57 20.86
C SER A 16 -25.39 -10.28 21.66
N THR A 17 -25.27 -10.43 22.97
CA THR A 17 -25.02 -9.39 23.96
C THR A 17 -23.89 -8.46 23.50
N HIS A 18 -24.20 -7.16 23.43
CA HIS A 18 -23.22 -6.09 23.30
C HIS A 18 -22.24 -6.17 24.50
N ARG A 19 -21.10 -6.77 24.25
CA ARG A 19 -19.90 -6.50 25.00
C ARG A 19 -19.10 -5.54 24.12
N ASP A 20 -18.88 -4.32 24.62
CA ASP A 20 -17.99 -3.34 23.97
C ASP A 20 -16.66 -4.04 23.67
N LYS A 21 -16.46 -4.44 22.41
CA LYS A 21 -15.14 -4.83 21.93
C LYS A 21 -14.36 -3.53 21.74
N GLU A 22 -13.69 -3.11 22.80
CA GLU A 22 -12.45 -2.41 22.68
C GLU A 22 -11.61 -3.25 21.71
N THR A 23 -11.38 -2.73 20.52
CA THR A 23 -10.64 -3.45 19.45
C THR A 23 -9.20 -3.51 19.96
N ASP A 24 -8.85 -4.60 20.63
CA ASP A 24 -7.48 -4.90 21.03
C ASP A 24 -6.70 -5.07 19.72
N MET A 25 -6.08 -3.96 19.26
CA MET A 25 -5.27 -3.97 18.06
C MET A 25 -4.04 -4.82 18.38
N ASP A 26 -3.94 -5.97 17.72
CA ASP A 26 -2.77 -6.83 17.88
C ASP A 26 -1.50 -6.04 17.50
N THR A 27 -0.44 -6.19 18.28
CA THR A 27 0.84 -5.50 18.08
C THR A 27 1.86 -6.51 17.61
N ARG A 28 2.57 -6.19 16.51
CA ARG A 28 3.64 -7.03 15.95
C ARG A 28 4.95 -6.28 15.87
N GLN A 29 6.06 -7.02 15.96
CA GLN A 29 7.37 -6.47 15.64
C GLN A 29 7.45 -6.20 14.13
N ILE A 30 8.00 -5.05 13.72
CA ILE A 30 8.15 -4.71 12.31
C ILE A 30 9.03 -5.73 11.58
N GLU A 31 9.99 -6.32 12.26
CA GLU A 31 10.88 -7.36 11.73
C GLU A 31 10.17 -8.68 11.39
N GLU A 32 8.99 -8.94 11.99
CA GLU A 32 8.18 -10.10 11.67
C GLU A 32 7.35 -9.90 10.39
N LEU A 33 7.11 -8.65 9.99
CA LEU A 33 6.25 -8.32 8.86
C LEU A 33 6.96 -8.55 7.53
N ARG A 34 6.47 -9.47 6.74
CA ARG A 34 6.96 -9.74 5.38
C ARG A 34 6.31 -8.79 4.39
N PRO A 35 7.07 -8.09 3.53
CA PRO A 35 6.49 -7.26 2.48
C PRO A 35 5.86 -8.12 1.36
N THR A 36 4.85 -7.57 0.70
CA THR A 36 4.19 -8.17 -0.46
C THR A 36 4.43 -7.39 -1.75
N GLN A 37 5.33 -6.42 -1.72
CA GLN A 37 5.71 -5.57 -2.84
C GLN A 37 7.23 -5.63 -3.03
N MET A 38 7.70 -5.63 -4.28
CA MET A 38 9.16 -5.59 -4.58
C MET A 38 9.77 -4.24 -4.26
N THR A 39 8.98 -3.17 -4.41
CA THR A 39 9.47 -1.80 -4.33
C THR A 39 8.56 -0.92 -3.49
N HIS A 40 9.09 0.20 -3.07
CA HIS A 40 8.37 1.33 -2.51
C HIS A 40 8.95 2.65 -3.06
N GLY A 41 8.32 3.78 -2.77
CA GLY A 41 8.89 5.09 -3.04
C GLY A 41 9.83 5.54 -1.90
N ALA A 42 11.14 5.49 -2.08
CA ALA A 42 12.07 5.86 -1.02
C ALA A 42 11.97 7.35 -0.61
N ARG A 43 11.53 8.24 -1.51
CA ARG A 43 11.26 9.66 -1.17
C ARG A 43 10.11 9.76 -0.18
N GLU A 44 9.04 9.02 -0.40
CA GLU A 44 7.88 8.96 0.49
C GLU A 44 8.27 8.41 1.88
N VAL A 45 9.09 7.35 1.92
CA VAL A 45 9.64 6.80 3.17
C VAL A 45 10.48 7.83 3.91
N ARG A 46 11.40 8.53 3.23
CA ARG A 46 12.25 9.57 3.85
C ARG A 46 11.43 10.74 4.38
N GLU A 47 10.42 11.18 3.63
CA GLU A 47 9.53 12.28 4.04
C GLU A 47 8.73 11.87 5.28
N LYS A 48 8.14 10.69 5.26
CA LYS A 48 7.39 10.15 6.39
C LYS A 48 8.30 9.99 7.63
N ALA A 49 9.53 9.50 7.46
CA ALA A 49 10.48 9.39 8.55
C ALA A 49 10.87 10.77 9.13
N ARG A 50 11.01 11.82 8.30
CA ARG A 50 11.23 13.19 8.78
C ARG A 50 10.04 13.69 9.59
N GLN A 51 8.81 13.47 9.11
CA GLN A 51 7.58 13.81 9.84
C GLN A 51 7.55 13.13 11.21
N TYR A 52 7.79 11.82 11.27
CA TYR A 52 7.80 11.09 12.54
C TYR A 52 8.87 11.56 13.51
N ARG A 53 10.08 11.92 13.04
CA ARG A 53 11.15 12.47 13.90
C ARG A 53 10.79 13.83 14.49
N SER A 54 9.93 14.62 13.85
CA SER A 54 9.51 15.94 14.35
C SER A 54 8.41 15.86 15.40
N LEU A 55 7.77 14.71 15.58
CA LEU A 55 6.69 14.53 16.54
C LEU A 55 7.23 14.33 17.96
N SER A 56 6.44 14.78 18.95
CA SER A 56 6.67 14.37 20.32
C SER A 56 6.43 12.86 20.50
N ASN A 57 6.94 12.25 21.57
CA ASN A 57 6.69 10.84 21.86
C ASN A 57 5.19 10.51 21.96
N HIS A 58 4.38 11.45 22.45
CA HIS A 58 2.94 11.27 22.56
C HIS A 58 2.31 11.30 21.16
N ASP A 59 2.61 12.31 20.35
CA ASP A 59 2.03 12.47 19.01
C ASP A 59 2.46 11.34 18.07
N LEU A 60 3.70 10.84 18.22
CA LEU A 60 4.17 9.68 17.47
C LEU A 60 3.35 8.43 17.79
N LYS A 61 3.07 8.19 19.11
CA LYS A 61 2.22 7.07 19.51
C LYS A 61 0.81 7.18 18.91
N MET A 62 0.23 8.38 18.91
CA MET A 62 -1.08 8.62 18.31
C MET A 62 -1.06 8.38 16.81
N ALA A 63 -0.06 8.93 16.10
CA ALA A 63 0.09 8.75 14.65
C ALA A 63 0.29 7.26 14.24
N ILE A 64 0.96 6.46 15.09
CA ILE A 64 1.12 5.01 14.90
C ILE A 64 -0.24 4.30 15.08
N ALA A 65 -0.97 4.65 16.14
CA ALA A 65 -2.28 4.03 16.44
C ALA A 65 -3.32 4.31 15.35
N GLU A 66 -3.28 5.48 14.73
CA GLU A 66 -4.19 5.87 13.65
C GLU A 66 -3.96 5.12 12.32
N LYS A 67 -2.79 4.49 12.16
CA LYS A 67 -2.39 3.82 10.90
C LYS A 67 -1.88 2.40 11.15
N PRO A 68 -2.73 1.49 11.64
CA PRO A 68 -2.34 0.10 11.80
C PRO A 68 -1.94 -0.50 10.45
N ILE A 69 -1.00 -1.43 10.47
CA ILE A 69 -0.56 -2.14 9.26
C ILE A 69 -1.55 -3.27 8.96
N PRO A 70 -2.21 -3.28 7.80
CA PRO A 70 -3.06 -4.39 7.42
C PRO A 70 -2.20 -5.60 7.05
N VAL A 71 -2.52 -6.76 7.63
CA VAL A 71 -1.76 -7.99 7.43
C VAL A 71 -2.66 -9.15 7.00
N VAL A 72 -2.08 -10.06 6.25
CA VAL A 72 -2.62 -11.39 5.96
C VAL A 72 -1.71 -12.41 6.64
N CYS A 73 -2.28 -13.30 7.42
CA CYS A 73 -1.54 -14.43 7.97
C CYS A 73 -1.36 -15.49 6.88
N GLY A 74 -0.14 -15.70 6.43
CA GLY A 74 0.21 -16.69 5.40
C GLY A 74 0.62 -18.03 5.98
N PRO A 75 1.08 -18.97 5.13
CA PRO A 75 1.53 -20.28 5.56
C PRO A 75 2.55 -20.19 6.69
N ASN A 76 2.50 -21.14 7.61
CA ASN A 76 3.31 -21.21 8.83
C ASN A 76 3.06 -20.03 9.81
N GLY A 77 1.95 -19.33 9.69
CA GLY A 77 1.61 -18.22 10.57
C GLY A 77 2.39 -16.91 10.30
N ILE A 78 3.05 -16.80 9.15
CA ILE A 78 3.87 -15.62 8.81
C ILE A 78 2.96 -14.43 8.49
N PRO A 79 3.13 -13.26 9.15
CA PRO A 79 2.35 -12.07 8.86
C PRO A 79 2.89 -11.32 7.63
N PHE A 80 2.07 -11.18 6.60
CA PHE A 80 2.38 -10.43 5.39
C PHE A 80 1.69 -9.08 5.41
N ALA A 81 2.46 -7.99 5.40
CA ALA A 81 1.92 -6.65 5.24
C ALA A 81 1.39 -6.51 3.80
N ILE A 82 0.14 -6.09 3.64
CA ILE A 82 -0.51 -5.94 2.33
C ILE A 82 -0.68 -4.48 1.91
N ASP A 83 -0.48 -3.55 2.83
CA ASP A 83 -0.44 -2.10 2.59
C ASP A 83 0.45 -1.44 3.65
N HIS A 84 0.61 -0.12 3.58
CA HIS A 84 1.39 0.70 4.51
C HIS A 84 2.88 0.31 4.62
N HIS A 85 3.46 -0.34 3.61
CA HIS A 85 4.88 -0.72 3.59
C HIS A 85 5.80 0.48 3.82
N HIS A 86 5.53 1.64 3.18
CA HIS A 86 6.29 2.87 3.37
C HIS A 86 6.17 3.42 4.80
N VAL A 87 5.03 3.23 5.47
CA VAL A 87 4.82 3.59 6.87
C VAL A 87 5.69 2.71 7.76
N ALA A 88 5.64 1.39 7.61
CA ALA A 88 6.45 0.45 8.38
C ALA A 88 7.95 0.71 8.20
N ALA A 89 8.40 0.92 6.95
CA ALA A 89 9.79 1.26 6.65
C ALA A 89 10.23 2.60 7.28
N ALA A 90 9.39 3.63 7.25
CA ALA A 90 9.66 4.92 7.86
C ALA A 90 9.72 4.84 9.41
N LEU A 91 8.82 4.09 10.02
CA LEU A 91 8.81 3.85 11.47
C LEU A 91 10.07 3.09 11.91
N TRP A 92 10.50 2.08 11.16
CA TRP A 92 11.76 1.40 11.39
C TRP A 92 12.96 2.36 11.38
N GLN A 93 13.03 3.28 10.40
CA GLN A 93 14.12 4.28 10.30
C GLN A 93 14.17 5.25 11.49
N VAL A 94 13.08 5.47 12.19
CA VAL A 94 13.02 6.34 13.37
C VAL A 94 13.13 5.58 14.69
N GLY A 95 13.43 4.27 14.63
CA GLY A 95 13.70 3.45 15.81
C GLY A 95 12.46 2.79 16.43
N VAL A 96 11.27 2.93 15.83
CA VAL A 96 10.08 2.17 16.24
C VAL A 96 10.26 0.70 15.82
N ARG A 97 9.97 -0.22 16.74
CA ARG A 97 10.16 -1.66 16.49
C ARG A 97 8.85 -2.44 16.45
N ALA A 98 7.80 -1.94 17.10
CA ALA A 98 6.49 -2.58 17.16
C ALA A 98 5.40 -1.63 16.66
N VAL A 99 4.42 -2.18 15.95
CA VAL A 99 3.30 -1.44 15.35
C VAL A 99 1.99 -2.19 15.55
N PRO A 100 0.86 -1.48 15.66
CA PRO A 100 -0.44 -2.10 15.62
C PRO A 100 -0.69 -2.71 14.24
N VAL A 101 -1.31 -3.87 14.21
CA VAL A 101 -1.70 -4.56 12.97
C VAL A 101 -3.20 -4.86 12.98
N VAL A 102 -3.78 -4.94 11.79
CA VAL A 102 -5.14 -5.44 11.58
C VAL A 102 -5.08 -6.68 10.72
N LEU A 103 -5.54 -7.81 11.25
CA LEU A 103 -5.65 -9.04 10.48
C LEU A 103 -6.80 -8.94 9.49
N VAL A 104 -6.46 -8.86 8.21
CA VAL A 104 -7.44 -8.81 7.11
C VAL A 104 -7.95 -10.21 6.77
N ARG A 105 -7.06 -11.18 6.75
CA ARG A 105 -7.41 -12.58 6.50
C ARG A 105 -6.38 -13.55 7.05
N ASP A 106 -6.86 -14.68 7.54
CA ASP A 106 -6.01 -15.83 7.89
C ASP A 106 -6.02 -16.84 6.74
N LEU A 107 -4.84 -17.04 6.14
CA LEU A 107 -4.55 -18.00 5.10
C LEU A 107 -3.44 -18.98 5.55
N SER A 108 -3.21 -19.12 6.86
CA SER A 108 -2.14 -19.94 7.44
C SER A 108 -2.22 -21.42 7.06
N SER A 109 -3.43 -21.91 6.77
CA SER A 109 -3.68 -23.28 6.32
C SER A 109 -3.46 -23.51 4.80
N TYR A 110 -3.18 -22.44 4.03
CA TYR A 110 -2.99 -22.56 2.58
C TYR A 110 -1.61 -23.12 2.26
N THR A 111 -1.51 -23.80 1.10
CA THR A 111 -0.20 -24.06 0.48
C THR A 111 0.39 -22.74 -0.04
N TRP A 112 1.71 -22.66 -0.20
CA TRP A 112 2.35 -21.46 -0.78
C TRP A 112 1.79 -21.08 -2.15
N ALA A 113 1.49 -22.07 -3.00
CA ALA A 113 0.91 -21.82 -4.32
C ALA A 113 -0.49 -21.19 -4.22
N SER A 114 -1.36 -21.75 -3.37
CA SER A 114 -2.71 -21.23 -3.14
C SER A 114 -2.69 -19.86 -2.45
N PHE A 115 -1.73 -19.65 -1.54
CA PHE A 115 -1.53 -18.37 -0.86
C PHE A 115 -1.20 -17.26 -1.87
N TRP A 116 -0.16 -17.43 -2.67
CA TRP A 116 0.23 -16.40 -3.64
C TRP A 116 -0.83 -16.16 -4.71
N LEU A 117 -1.52 -17.21 -5.16
CA LEU A 117 -2.67 -17.06 -6.07
C LEU A 117 -3.77 -16.19 -5.43
N SER A 118 -4.08 -16.42 -4.16
CA SER A 118 -5.06 -15.62 -3.42
C SER A 118 -4.59 -14.17 -3.26
N MET A 119 -3.30 -13.95 -2.94
CA MET A 119 -2.70 -12.63 -2.80
C MET A 119 -2.79 -11.82 -4.10
N GLU A 120 -2.51 -12.44 -5.25
CA GLU A 120 -2.65 -11.79 -6.58
C GLU A 120 -4.11 -11.48 -6.90
N ASN A 121 -5.02 -12.44 -6.71
CA ASN A 121 -6.45 -12.26 -7.00
C ASN A 121 -7.06 -11.11 -6.17
N GLN A 122 -6.62 -10.94 -4.93
CA GLN A 122 -7.06 -9.87 -4.04
C GLN A 122 -6.30 -8.55 -4.27
N ARG A 123 -5.29 -8.54 -5.15
CA ARG A 123 -4.39 -7.39 -5.35
C ARG A 123 -3.68 -6.95 -4.05
N TRP A 124 -3.31 -7.91 -3.22
CA TRP A 124 -2.55 -7.70 -1.99
C TRP A 124 -1.05 -7.86 -2.17
N THR A 125 -0.60 -8.08 -3.40
CA THR A 125 0.81 -8.19 -3.75
C THR A 125 1.11 -7.45 -5.05
N PHE A 126 2.34 -6.90 -5.16
CA PHE A 126 2.85 -6.27 -6.38
C PHE A 126 4.28 -6.76 -6.65
N PRO A 127 4.43 -7.90 -7.38
CA PRO A 127 5.71 -8.55 -7.60
C PRO A 127 6.47 -7.96 -8.81
N TYR A 128 6.48 -6.63 -8.96
CA TYR A 128 7.17 -5.95 -10.07
C TYR A 128 8.29 -5.07 -9.52
N ASP A 129 9.46 -5.14 -10.17
CA ASP A 129 10.61 -4.31 -9.80
C ASP A 129 10.47 -2.86 -10.32
N ALA A 130 11.49 -2.03 -10.03
CA ALA A 130 11.51 -0.62 -10.44
C ALA A 130 11.56 -0.41 -11.97
N GLN A 131 11.82 -1.46 -12.74
CA GLN A 131 11.74 -1.46 -14.20
C GLN A 131 10.36 -1.90 -14.72
N GLY A 132 9.43 -2.26 -13.83
CA GLY A 132 8.12 -2.81 -14.18
C GLY A 132 8.18 -4.27 -14.63
N VAL A 133 9.27 -4.98 -14.33
CA VAL A 133 9.44 -6.39 -14.67
C VAL A 133 8.94 -7.27 -13.53
N ARG A 134 8.05 -8.21 -13.84
CA ARG A 134 7.55 -9.17 -12.85
C ARG A 134 8.67 -10.09 -12.39
N ARG A 135 8.78 -10.25 -11.06
CA ARG A 135 9.75 -11.11 -10.40
C ARG A 135 9.07 -12.26 -9.66
N PRO A 136 9.77 -13.37 -9.46
CA PRO A 136 9.31 -14.44 -8.58
C PRO A 136 9.06 -13.93 -7.15
N PHE A 137 8.05 -14.45 -6.47
CA PHE A 137 7.76 -14.10 -5.07
C PHE A 137 8.93 -14.41 -4.12
N ALA A 138 9.79 -15.38 -4.46
CA ALA A 138 10.99 -15.69 -3.70
C ALA A 138 12.04 -14.55 -3.70
N GLU A 139 11.91 -13.56 -4.59
CA GLU A 139 12.77 -12.37 -4.66
C GLU A 139 12.21 -11.19 -3.84
N LEU A 140 11.03 -11.32 -3.23
CA LEU A 140 10.53 -10.33 -2.28
C LEU A 140 11.54 -10.16 -1.14
N ALA A 141 11.73 -8.92 -0.71
CA ALA A 141 12.60 -8.64 0.43
C ALA A 141 12.11 -9.40 1.68
N GLU A 142 13.04 -9.74 2.56
CA GLU A 142 12.69 -10.38 3.81
C GLU A 142 12.03 -9.39 4.78
N HIS A 143 12.47 -8.12 4.74
CA HIS A 143 11.97 -7.09 5.61
C HIS A 143 11.54 -5.83 4.85
N VAL A 144 10.58 -5.08 5.42
CA VAL A 144 10.03 -3.87 4.79
C VAL A 144 11.08 -2.77 4.54
N TRP A 145 12.16 -2.72 5.32
CA TRP A 145 13.25 -1.74 5.14
C TRP A 145 14.30 -2.15 4.08
N GLU A 146 14.24 -3.38 3.58
CA GLU A 146 15.10 -3.91 2.51
C GLU A 146 14.47 -3.76 1.13
N MET A 147 13.21 -3.30 1.06
CA MET A 147 12.53 -3.07 -0.21
C MET A 147 13.29 -2.06 -1.06
N LYS A 148 13.36 -2.32 -2.36
CA LYS A 148 14.06 -1.45 -3.31
C LYS A 148 13.27 -0.18 -3.61
N ASP A 149 14.00 0.87 -3.99
CA ASP A 149 13.38 2.12 -4.45
C ASP A 149 12.80 1.98 -5.86
N ASP A 150 11.64 2.59 -6.06
CA ASP A 150 11.06 2.88 -7.36
C ASP A 150 10.77 4.39 -7.45
N GLU A 151 11.61 5.11 -8.20
CA GLU A 151 11.50 6.55 -8.33
C GLU A 151 10.18 6.99 -8.99
N TYR A 152 9.61 6.14 -9.88
CA TYR A 152 8.30 6.43 -10.47
C TYR A 152 7.16 6.23 -9.47
N ARG A 153 7.32 5.29 -8.49
CA ARG A 153 6.39 5.16 -7.38
C ARG A 153 6.41 6.42 -6.49
N SER A 154 7.61 6.98 -6.25
CA SER A 154 7.75 8.28 -5.57
C SER A 154 7.14 9.42 -6.37
N LEU A 155 7.31 9.43 -7.70
CA LEU A 155 6.72 10.45 -8.58
C LEU A 155 5.19 10.37 -8.57
N ALA A 156 4.62 9.17 -8.63
CA ALA A 156 3.18 8.97 -8.56
C ALA A 156 2.59 9.53 -7.25
N ALA A 157 3.21 9.26 -6.11
CA ALA A 157 2.79 9.82 -4.83
C ALA A 157 2.85 11.36 -4.83
N ALA A 158 3.94 11.94 -5.33
CA ALA A 158 4.10 13.39 -5.40
C ALA A 158 3.07 14.05 -6.34
N VAL A 159 2.73 13.41 -7.45
CA VAL A 159 1.69 13.89 -8.38
C VAL A 159 0.31 13.86 -7.71
N ARG A 160 -0.01 12.80 -6.97
CA ARG A 160 -1.24 12.72 -6.18
C ARG A 160 -1.32 13.86 -5.16
N ASP A 161 -0.26 14.02 -4.37
CA ASP A 161 -0.22 15.02 -3.29
C ASP A 161 -0.26 16.47 -3.83
N ALA A 162 0.18 16.68 -5.07
CA ALA A 162 0.06 17.94 -5.79
C ALA A 162 -1.29 18.09 -6.56
N GLY A 163 -2.25 17.17 -6.37
CA GLY A 163 -3.58 17.25 -6.98
C GLY A 163 -3.64 16.82 -8.45
N GLY A 164 -2.68 16.05 -8.95
CA GLY A 164 -2.68 15.55 -10.32
C GLY A 164 -3.77 14.49 -10.56
N TYR A 165 -4.08 13.69 -9.55
CA TYR A 165 -5.19 12.74 -9.52
C TYR A 165 -5.73 12.56 -8.10
N GLU A 166 -6.95 12.07 -7.95
CA GLU A 166 -7.55 11.80 -6.65
C GLU A 166 -7.16 10.43 -6.10
N LYS A 167 -7.02 10.35 -4.78
CA LYS A 167 -6.89 9.07 -4.11
C LYS A 167 -8.21 8.30 -4.19
N THR A 168 -8.13 7.02 -4.58
CA THR A 168 -9.29 6.14 -4.68
C THR A 168 -9.15 4.92 -3.75
N SER A 169 -10.17 4.08 -3.73
CA SER A 169 -10.11 2.77 -3.05
C SER A 169 -9.54 1.66 -3.94
N VAL A 170 -9.05 1.97 -5.15
CA VAL A 170 -8.47 0.98 -6.05
C VAL A 170 -7.13 0.51 -5.49
N PRO A 171 -6.99 -0.78 -5.18
CA PRO A 171 -5.73 -1.29 -4.66
C PRO A 171 -4.57 -1.06 -5.65
N LEU A 172 -3.40 -0.71 -5.12
CA LEU A 172 -2.17 -0.52 -5.91
C LEU A 172 -2.29 0.63 -6.93
N GLU A 173 -3.13 1.63 -6.67
CA GLU A 173 -3.36 2.74 -7.61
C GLU A 173 -2.08 3.50 -7.96
N GLU A 174 -1.22 3.78 -6.95
CA GLU A 174 0.03 4.51 -7.18
C GLU A 174 1.01 3.72 -8.06
N PHE A 175 0.97 2.39 -8.06
CA PHE A 175 1.78 1.59 -8.98
C PHE A 175 1.26 1.69 -10.42
N ARG A 176 -0.04 1.81 -10.64
CA ARG A 176 -0.60 2.04 -11.98
C ARG A 176 -0.18 3.39 -12.55
N TRP A 177 -0.16 4.43 -11.70
CA TRP A 177 0.39 5.72 -12.06
C TRP A 177 1.91 5.68 -12.27
N ALA A 178 2.64 4.94 -11.45
CA ALA A 178 4.07 4.73 -11.63
C ALA A 178 4.36 4.06 -12.98
N ASP A 179 3.60 3.04 -13.37
CA ASP A 179 3.73 2.35 -14.67
C ASP A 179 3.42 3.28 -15.84
N PHE A 180 2.39 4.12 -15.72
CA PHE A 180 2.08 5.14 -16.71
C PHE A 180 3.23 6.14 -16.88
N PHE A 181 3.78 6.66 -15.78
CA PHE A 181 4.93 7.59 -15.85
C PHE A 181 6.20 6.89 -16.35
N ARG A 182 6.42 5.64 -15.99
CA ARG A 182 7.55 4.84 -16.49
C ARG A 182 7.49 4.65 -18.00
N ALA A 183 6.30 4.50 -18.55
CA ALA A 183 6.09 4.35 -19.99
C ALA A 183 6.21 5.68 -20.77
N THR A 184 6.03 6.83 -20.10
CA THR A 184 5.87 8.14 -20.78
C THR A 184 6.98 9.15 -20.46
N LEU A 185 7.70 8.97 -19.36
CA LEU A 185 8.72 9.91 -18.88
C LEU A 185 10.08 9.25 -18.70
N PRO A 186 11.18 10.01 -18.86
CA PRO A 186 12.51 9.53 -18.48
C PRO A 186 12.61 9.29 -16.97
N ARG A 187 13.59 8.48 -16.54
CA ARG A 187 13.78 8.13 -15.14
C ARG A 187 14.16 9.36 -14.30
N PRO A 188 13.46 9.64 -13.18
CA PRO A 188 13.75 10.74 -12.26
C PRO A 188 14.89 10.36 -11.27
N ASP A 189 16.09 10.13 -11.79
CA ASP A 189 17.25 9.57 -11.09
C ASP A 189 18.05 10.59 -10.26
N SER A 190 17.66 11.86 -10.25
CA SER A 190 18.20 12.91 -9.39
C SER A 190 17.11 13.82 -8.85
N ASP A 191 17.42 14.64 -7.84
CA ASP A 191 16.45 15.58 -7.24
C ASP A 191 16.03 16.66 -8.22
N GLU A 192 16.96 17.16 -9.06
CA GLU A 192 16.68 18.14 -10.10
C GLU A 192 15.75 17.58 -11.17
N LYS A 193 16.05 16.36 -11.66
CA LYS A 193 15.20 15.67 -12.64
C LYS A 193 13.84 15.34 -12.05
N PHE A 194 13.77 14.86 -10.79
CA PHE A 194 12.52 14.60 -10.13
C PHE A 194 11.63 15.84 -10.07
N THR A 195 12.19 17.00 -9.68
CA THR A 195 11.46 18.26 -9.59
C THR A 195 10.97 18.75 -10.97
N ALA A 196 11.81 18.59 -11.99
CA ALA A 196 11.43 18.94 -13.36
C ALA A 196 10.31 18.03 -13.88
N LEU A 197 10.47 16.71 -13.69
CA LEU A 197 9.51 15.71 -14.14
C LEU A 197 8.18 15.75 -13.39
N LEU A 198 8.16 16.19 -12.13
CA LEU A 198 6.91 16.39 -11.39
C LEU A 198 5.96 17.36 -12.11
N LYS A 199 6.49 18.46 -12.66
CA LYS A 199 5.69 19.43 -13.42
C LYS A 199 5.12 18.82 -14.71
N GLU A 200 5.91 18.00 -15.38
CA GLU A 200 5.49 17.29 -16.60
C GLU A 200 4.49 16.19 -16.28
N ALA A 201 4.75 15.41 -15.24
CA ALA A 201 3.85 14.35 -14.77
C ALA A 201 2.48 14.89 -14.35
N LEU A 202 2.41 16.08 -13.73
CA LEU A 202 1.15 16.77 -13.40
C LEU A 202 0.34 17.10 -14.67
N LYS A 203 0.99 17.57 -15.73
CA LYS A 203 0.32 17.83 -17.01
C LYS A 203 -0.17 16.53 -17.66
N LEU A 204 0.68 15.49 -17.65
CA LEU A 204 0.32 14.18 -18.19
C LEU A 204 -0.83 13.53 -17.42
N ALA A 205 -0.85 13.65 -16.10
CA ALA A 205 -1.92 13.12 -15.25
C ALA A 205 -3.30 13.75 -15.58
N ARG A 206 -3.32 14.94 -16.15
CA ARG A 206 -4.53 15.64 -16.58
C ARG A 206 -4.83 15.51 -18.07
N SER A 207 -4.00 14.82 -18.83
CA SER A 207 -4.18 14.64 -20.28
C SER A 207 -5.04 13.43 -20.60
N ASP A 208 -5.54 13.36 -21.83
CA ASP A 208 -6.35 12.23 -22.32
C ASP A 208 -5.57 10.90 -22.33
N SER A 209 -4.23 10.94 -22.33
CA SER A 209 -3.39 9.74 -22.24
C SER A 209 -3.48 9.03 -20.89
N ALA A 210 -3.96 9.71 -19.84
CA ALA A 210 -4.20 9.15 -18.50
C ALA A 210 -5.64 8.64 -18.33
N LEU A 211 -6.49 8.74 -19.35
CA LEU A 211 -7.88 8.28 -19.29
C LEU A 211 -7.96 6.81 -18.86
N GLY A 212 -8.78 6.52 -17.84
CA GLY A 212 -8.96 5.17 -17.30
C GLY A 212 -8.00 4.80 -16.18
N LEU A 213 -7.03 5.66 -15.82
CA LEU A 213 -6.27 5.47 -14.59
C LEU A 213 -7.12 5.83 -13.35
N PRO A 214 -6.88 5.16 -12.21
CA PRO A 214 -7.64 5.43 -10.98
C PRO A 214 -7.52 6.89 -10.55
N GLY A 215 -8.64 7.52 -10.20
CA GLY A 215 -8.64 8.90 -9.73
C GLY A 215 -8.34 9.95 -10.79
N TYR A 216 -8.37 9.59 -12.10
CA TYR A 216 -8.22 10.56 -13.18
C TYR A 216 -9.25 11.68 -13.09
N LEU A 217 -8.80 12.92 -13.11
CA LEU A 217 -9.63 14.11 -12.89
C LEU A 217 -10.04 14.84 -14.17
N GLY A 218 -9.61 14.35 -15.33
CA GLY A 218 -9.86 15.04 -16.61
C GLY A 218 -8.87 16.19 -16.88
N ARG A 219 -9.05 16.80 -18.07
CA ARG A 219 -8.26 17.97 -18.49
C ARG A 219 -8.60 19.17 -17.60
N THR A 220 -7.59 19.95 -17.24
CA THR A 220 -7.82 21.34 -16.79
C THR A 220 -7.93 22.21 -18.02
N ASP A 221 -9.05 22.89 -18.18
CA ASP A 221 -9.27 23.93 -19.19
C ASP A 221 -8.26 25.07 -19.03
#